data_3224d830b9bc7861d56a09e8a3a84fce
#
_entry.id   3224d830b9bc7861d56a09e8a3a84fce
#
_cell.length_a   1.000
_cell.length_b   1.000
_cell.length_c   1.000
_cell.angle_alpha   90.00
_cell.angle_beta   90.00
_cell.angle_gamma   90.00
#
_symmetry.space_group_name_H-M   'P 1'
#
loop_
_entity.id
_entity.type
_entity.pdbx_description
1 polymer ?
#
loop_
_entity_poly.entity_id
_entity_poly.type
_entity_poly.pdbx_seq_one_letter_code
_entity_poly.pdbx_strand_id
1 'polypeptide(L)'
;MFMLMMVLDDSAHLNDVLSAWVSAGVKGVTIMESTGVNRVLPRPVAGPMFAGFSQIFGSGRVGHNTIFAVIDDMETAEAAVQATEGVLGDLKQPHTGIIFALPVVKTWGFPEPYAGEDVSE
;
A
#
# COMPACT_ATOMS: atom_id res chain seq x y z
N MET A 1 -0.05 17.34 -4.33
CA MET A 1 -0.05 16.44 -3.19
C MET A 1 -0.88 15.22 -3.50
N PHE A 2 -0.39 14.07 -3.12
CA PHE A 2 -1.03 12.81 -3.46
C PHE A 2 -1.01 11.86 -2.29
N MET A 3 -1.96 10.93 -2.27
CA MET A 3 -1.88 9.79 -1.38
C MET A 3 -1.42 8.58 -2.19
N LEU A 4 -0.25 8.08 -1.87
CA LEU A 4 0.27 6.88 -2.48
C LEU A 4 -0.21 5.69 -1.68
N MET A 5 -0.83 4.74 -2.35
CA MET A 5 -1.41 3.58 -1.68
C MET A 5 -0.98 2.31 -2.37
N MET A 6 -0.66 1.30 -1.59
CA MET A 6 -0.29 0.00 -2.12
C MET A 6 -1.02 -1.10 -1.38
N VAL A 7 -1.54 -2.05 -2.11
CA VAL A 7 -2.02 -3.30 -1.54
C VAL A 7 -0.96 -4.35 -1.84
N LEU A 8 -0.27 -4.78 -0.81
CA LEU A 8 0.85 -5.72 -0.93
C LEU A 8 0.32 -7.13 -0.72
N ASP A 9 0.56 -7.99 -1.70
CA ASP A 9 0.03 -9.36 -1.67
C ASP A 9 0.68 -10.22 -0.60
N ASP A 10 1.99 -10.17 -0.50
CA ASP A 10 2.72 -11.07 0.39
C ASP A 10 3.36 -10.25 1.50
N SER A 11 2.85 -10.43 2.70
CA SER A 11 3.34 -9.66 3.83
C SER A 11 4.77 -10.00 4.21
N ALA A 12 5.33 -11.06 3.67
CA ALA A 12 6.74 -11.38 3.90
C ALA A 12 7.65 -10.30 3.35
N HIS A 13 7.19 -9.53 2.35
CA HIS A 13 7.97 -8.47 1.76
C HIS A 13 7.72 -7.11 2.37
N LEU A 14 6.90 -7.03 3.41
CA LEU A 14 6.47 -5.74 3.94
C LEU A 14 7.64 -4.87 4.37
N ASN A 15 8.56 -5.42 5.13
CA ASN A 15 9.67 -4.62 5.65
C ASN A 15 10.55 -4.08 4.53
N ASP A 16 10.78 -4.89 3.51
CA ASP A 16 11.60 -4.46 2.38
C ASP A 16 10.91 -3.38 1.58
N VAL A 17 9.60 -3.49 1.41
CA VAL A 17 8.83 -2.46 0.71
C VAL A 17 8.84 -1.15 1.50
N LEU A 18 8.65 -1.23 2.82
CA LEU A 18 8.69 -0.03 3.65
C LEU A 18 10.05 0.65 3.57
N SER A 19 11.12 -0.12 3.60
CA SER A 19 12.46 0.44 3.47
C SER A 19 12.64 1.10 2.10
N ALA A 20 12.11 0.48 1.05
CA ALA A 20 12.19 1.04 -0.28
C ALA A 20 11.45 2.37 -0.36
N TRP A 21 10.26 2.45 0.23
CA TRP A 21 9.49 3.68 0.22
C TRP A 21 10.21 4.80 0.96
N VAL A 22 10.76 4.48 2.14
CA VAL A 22 11.49 5.48 2.91
C VAL A 22 12.70 5.98 2.13
N SER A 23 13.42 5.07 1.49
CA SER A 23 14.58 5.43 0.68
C SER A 23 14.21 6.32 -0.49
N ALA A 24 13.00 6.17 -1.01
CA ALA A 24 12.52 6.99 -2.11
C ALA A 24 12.02 8.36 -1.69
N GLY A 25 11.98 8.62 -0.39
CA GLY A 25 11.56 9.92 0.12
C GLY A 25 10.17 9.94 0.71
N VAL A 26 9.51 8.80 0.83
CA VAL A 26 8.19 8.72 1.44
C VAL A 26 8.35 8.78 2.96
N LYS A 27 7.52 9.59 3.60
CA LYS A 27 7.55 9.77 5.04
C LYS A 27 6.18 9.46 5.61
N GLY A 28 6.17 8.97 6.84
CA GLY A 28 4.92 8.78 7.56
C GLY A 28 4.00 7.76 6.94
N VAL A 29 4.49 6.54 6.76
CA VAL A 29 3.70 5.47 6.15
C VAL A 29 2.77 4.87 7.20
N THR A 30 1.52 4.66 6.81
CA THR A 30 0.53 3.97 7.63
C THR A 30 0.30 2.58 7.06
N ILE A 31 0.17 1.60 7.92
CA ILE A 31 0.00 0.21 7.53
C ILE A 31 -1.31 -0.31 8.10
N MET A 32 -2.08 -0.99 7.25
CA MET A 32 -3.30 -1.66 7.68
C MET A 32 -3.28 -3.09 7.19
N GLU A 33 -3.81 -3.99 8.00
CA GLU A 33 -4.06 -5.34 7.53
C GLU A 33 -5.34 -5.36 6.72
N SER A 34 -5.32 -6.10 5.62
CA SER A 34 -6.46 -6.17 4.73
C SER A 34 -6.59 -7.57 4.15
N THR A 35 -7.71 -7.83 3.49
CA THR A 35 -7.96 -9.15 2.89
C THR A 35 -8.58 -8.92 1.52
N GLY A 36 -8.00 -9.58 0.51
CA GLY A 36 -8.50 -9.44 -0.84
C GLY A 36 -9.53 -10.49 -1.15
N VAL A 37 -10.69 -10.05 -1.58
CA VAL A 37 -11.81 -10.96 -1.87
C VAL A 37 -11.59 -11.73 -3.17
N ASN A 38 -11.13 -11.02 -4.19
CA ASN A 38 -10.97 -11.66 -5.49
C ASN A 38 -9.93 -12.77 -5.49
N ARG A 39 -9.01 -12.72 -4.55
CA ARG A 39 -7.98 -13.73 -4.46
C ARG A 39 -8.45 -14.97 -3.74
N VAL A 40 -9.34 -14.80 -2.77
CA VAL A 40 -9.86 -15.93 -2.00
C VAL A 40 -11.11 -16.51 -2.61
N LEU A 41 -11.76 -15.79 -3.52
CA LEU A 41 -12.97 -16.24 -4.19
C LEU A 41 -12.67 -16.51 -5.66
N PRO A 42 -12.10 -17.69 -5.98
CA PRO A 42 -11.73 -17.97 -7.36
C PRO A 42 -12.94 -18.04 -8.27
N ARG A 43 -14.13 -18.15 -7.73
CA ARG A 43 -15.35 -18.17 -8.50
C ARG A 43 -16.50 -17.75 -7.61
N PRO A 44 -17.65 -17.45 -8.22
CA PRO A 44 -18.80 -16.99 -7.44
C PRO A 44 -19.15 -17.98 -6.35
N VAL A 45 -19.49 -17.44 -5.22
CA VAL A 45 -19.91 -18.24 -4.07
C VAL A 45 -21.39 -18.52 -4.19
N ALA A 46 -21.77 -19.77 -4.06
CA ALA A 46 -23.16 -20.12 -4.06
C ALA A 46 -23.75 -19.82 -2.71
N GLY A 47 -25.04 -19.45 -2.69
CA GLY A 47 -25.72 -19.15 -1.46
C GLY A 47 -25.52 -17.73 -1.03
N PRO A 48 -25.87 -17.42 0.19
CA PRO A 48 -25.75 -16.04 0.67
C PRO A 48 -24.31 -15.60 0.65
N MET A 49 -24.08 -14.40 0.13
CA MET A 49 -22.74 -13.85 0.05
C MET A 49 -22.09 -13.78 1.44
N PHE A 50 -22.88 -13.44 2.41
CA PHE A 50 -22.37 -13.31 3.76
C PHE A 50 -21.81 -14.63 4.29
N ALA A 51 -22.50 -15.71 4.02
CA ALA A 51 -22.01 -17.03 4.44
C ALA A 51 -20.73 -17.39 3.71
N GLY A 52 -20.65 -17.00 2.44
CA GLY A 52 -19.42 -17.22 1.67
C GLY A 52 -18.23 -16.47 2.24
N PHE A 53 -18.44 -15.23 2.60
CA PHE A 53 -17.41 -14.44 3.25
C PHE A 53 -16.96 -15.07 4.55
N SER A 54 -17.91 -15.45 5.36
CA SER A 54 -17.63 -16.06 6.64
C SER A 54 -16.75 -17.29 6.49
N GLN A 55 -17.10 -18.11 5.52
CA GLN A 55 -16.39 -19.34 5.27
C GLN A 55 -14.96 -19.06 4.80
N ILE A 56 -14.82 -18.12 3.89
CA ILE A 56 -13.51 -17.77 3.36
C ILE A 56 -12.62 -17.21 4.45
N PHE A 57 -13.13 -16.25 5.22
CA PHE A 57 -12.34 -15.65 6.29
C PHE A 57 -12.00 -16.67 7.37
N GLY A 58 -12.82 -17.65 7.55
CA GLY A 58 -12.56 -18.67 8.55
C GLY A 58 -11.53 -19.70 8.14
N SER A 59 -11.42 -19.98 6.84
CA SER A 59 -10.59 -21.08 6.40
C SER A 59 -9.60 -20.75 5.30
N GLY A 60 -9.91 -19.80 4.44
CA GLY A 60 -9.08 -19.54 3.29
C GLY A 60 -8.58 -18.12 3.18
N ARG A 61 -8.64 -17.37 4.26
CA ARG A 61 -8.28 -15.98 4.21
C ARG A 61 -6.81 -15.80 3.92
N VAL A 62 -6.53 -14.92 2.96
CA VAL A 62 -5.16 -14.52 2.64
C VAL A 62 -4.95 -13.11 3.16
N GLY A 63 -4.00 -12.95 4.05
CA GLY A 63 -3.70 -11.65 4.62
C GLY A 63 -2.91 -10.82 3.65
N HIS A 64 -3.30 -9.56 3.54
CA HIS A 64 -2.58 -8.56 2.78
C HIS A 64 -2.22 -7.42 3.70
N ASN A 65 -1.30 -6.59 3.24
CA ASN A 65 -1.03 -5.32 3.90
C ASN A 65 -1.35 -4.21 2.93
N THR A 66 -2.11 -3.24 3.41
CA THR A 66 -2.35 -2.00 2.69
C THR A 66 -1.52 -0.92 3.35
N ILE A 67 -0.67 -0.28 2.58
CA ILE A 67 0.17 0.80 3.09
C ILE A 67 -0.13 2.06 2.33
N PHE A 68 -0.08 3.20 3.02
CA PHE A 68 -0.33 4.47 2.35
C PHE A 68 0.41 5.60 3.04
N ALA A 69 0.64 6.65 2.28
CA ALA A 69 1.31 7.84 2.77
C ALA A 69 0.91 9.01 1.90
N VAL A 70 0.87 10.19 2.51
CA VAL A 70 0.67 11.41 1.75
C VAL A 70 2.03 11.93 1.32
N ILE A 71 2.18 12.22 0.03
CA ILE A 71 3.43 12.67 -0.55
C ILE A 71 3.22 13.99 -1.29
N ASP A 72 4.30 14.70 -1.50
CA ASP A 72 4.21 16.05 -2.06
C ASP A 72 4.01 16.06 -3.56
N ASP A 73 4.64 15.17 -4.28
CA ASP A 73 4.66 15.26 -5.72
C ASP A 73 4.69 13.88 -6.39
N MET A 74 4.45 13.90 -7.70
CA MET A 74 4.43 12.67 -8.47
C MET A 74 5.82 12.07 -8.63
N GLU A 75 6.84 12.89 -8.56
CA GLU A 75 8.21 12.40 -8.66
C GLU A 75 8.53 11.43 -7.52
N THR A 76 8.09 11.76 -6.33
CA THR A 76 8.27 10.87 -5.18
C THR A 76 7.48 9.58 -5.38
N ALA A 77 6.27 9.69 -5.93
CA ALA A 77 5.48 8.49 -6.22
C ALA A 77 6.20 7.58 -7.20
N GLU A 78 6.74 8.15 -8.26
CA GLU A 78 7.45 7.35 -9.26
C GLU A 78 8.69 6.70 -8.67
N ALA A 79 9.42 7.43 -7.82
CA ALA A 79 10.59 6.87 -7.16
C ALA A 79 10.21 5.71 -6.25
N ALA A 80 9.10 5.84 -5.54
CA ALA A 80 8.63 4.78 -4.66
C ALA A 80 8.23 3.54 -5.45
N VAL A 81 7.57 3.75 -6.60
CA VAL A 81 7.18 2.62 -7.45
C VAL A 81 8.42 1.90 -7.97
N GLN A 82 9.41 2.64 -8.44
CA GLN A 82 10.64 2.01 -8.93
C GLN A 82 11.36 1.25 -7.84
N ALA A 83 11.42 1.83 -6.64
CA ALA A 83 12.06 1.17 -5.53
C ALA A 83 11.32 -0.10 -5.13
N THR A 84 9.99 -0.04 -5.19
CA THR A 84 9.17 -1.21 -4.87
C THR A 84 9.40 -2.33 -5.89
N GLU A 85 9.50 -1.97 -7.15
CA GLU A 85 9.78 -2.97 -8.19
C GLU A 85 11.18 -3.55 -8.05
N GLY A 86 12.09 -2.81 -7.45
CA GLY A 86 13.39 -3.36 -7.12
C GLY A 86 13.32 -4.47 -6.08
N VAL A 87 12.31 -4.44 -5.24
CA VAL A 87 12.11 -5.46 -4.22
C VAL A 87 11.28 -6.62 -4.76
N LEU A 88 10.18 -6.32 -5.44
CA LEU A 88 9.18 -7.32 -5.80
C LEU A 88 9.28 -7.80 -7.23
N GLY A 89 10.00 -7.08 -8.08
CA GLY A 89 9.96 -7.31 -9.50
C GLY A 89 8.84 -6.50 -10.13
N ASP A 90 8.55 -6.81 -11.39
CA ASP A 90 7.56 -6.07 -12.15
C ASP A 90 6.19 -6.20 -11.50
N LEU A 91 5.57 -5.07 -11.20
CA LEU A 91 4.26 -5.06 -10.55
C LEU A 91 3.17 -5.62 -11.44
N LYS A 92 3.42 -5.77 -12.73
CA LYS A 92 2.46 -6.42 -13.62
C LYS A 92 2.41 -7.92 -13.43
N GLN A 93 3.40 -8.48 -12.76
CA GLN A 93 3.37 -9.91 -12.46
C GLN A 93 2.28 -10.20 -11.44
N PRO A 94 1.61 -11.36 -11.54
CA PRO A 94 0.58 -11.70 -10.57
C PRO A 94 1.16 -11.87 -9.18
N HIS A 95 0.33 -11.57 -8.19
CA HIS A 95 0.64 -11.79 -6.78
C HIS A 95 1.75 -10.91 -6.25
N THR A 96 1.98 -9.75 -6.85
CA THR A 96 2.92 -8.77 -6.32
C THR A 96 2.21 -7.69 -5.52
N GLY A 97 1.15 -7.14 -6.08
CA GLY A 97 0.43 -6.06 -5.45
C GLY A 97 0.04 -5.01 -6.48
N ILE A 98 -0.56 -3.95 -5.98
CA ILE A 98 -0.95 -2.82 -6.81
C ILE A 98 -0.59 -1.53 -6.08
N ILE A 99 -0.08 -0.56 -6.82
CA ILE A 99 0.22 0.77 -6.29
C ILE A 99 -0.56 1.78 -7.12
N PHE A 100 -1.15 2.75 -6.44
CA PHE A 100 -1.83 3.82 -7.14
C PHE A 100 -1.74 5.10 -6.33
N ALA A 101 -1.92 6.23 -7.00
CA ALA A 101 -1.87 7.53 -6.38
C ALA A 101 -3.19 8.24 -6.57
N LEU A 102 -3.62 8.91 -5.51
CA LEU A 102 -4.86 9.67 -5.52
C LEU A 102 -4.53 11.12 -5.22
N PRO A 103 -5.22 12.07 -5.84
CA PRO A 103 -5.00 13.47 -5.48
C PRO A 103 -5.54 13.74 -4.08
N VAL A 104 -4.78 14.51 -3.31
CA VAL A 104 -5.22 14.95 -1.99
C VAL A 104 -5.58 16.42 -2.11
N VAL A 105 -6.84 16.73 -1.86
CA VAL A 105 -7.34 18.08 -2.05
C VAL A 105 -6.79 19.02 -1.00
N LYS A 106 -6.72 18.56 0.24
CA LYS A 106 -6.27 19.41 1.32
C LYS A 106 -5.91 18.53 2.52
N THR A 107 -4.96 18.99 3.32
CA THR A 107 -4.60 18.32 4.56
C THR A 107 -4.63 19.28 5.72
N TRP A 108 -4.88 18.75 6.88
CA TRP A 108 -4.76 19.46 8.14
C TRP A 108 -3.85 18.62 9.02
N GLY A 109 -2.85 19.25 9.60
CA GLY A 109 -1.92 18.52 10.46
C GLY A 109 -0.79 17.81 9.73
N PHE A 110 -0.65 18.07 8.44
CA PHE A 110 0.46 17.51 7.69
C PHE A 110 1.72 18.30 8.00
N PRO A 111 2.82 17.63 8.38
CA PRO A 111 4.03 18.35 8.76
C PRO A 111 4.56 19.20 7.62
N GLU A 112 4.91 20.45 7.94
CA GLU A 112 5.54 21.31 6.97
C GLU A 112 6.96 20.84 6.75
N PRO A 113 7.42 20.96 5.54
CA PRO A 113 8.84 20.70 5.35
C PRO A 113 9.57 21.81 6.01
N TYR A 114 10.26 21.69 6.97
CA TYR A 114 10.78 22.69 7.54
C TYR A 114 11.97 22.86 7.74
N ALA A 115 11.67 23.43 7.67
CA ALA A 115 12.14 24.24 7.83
C ALA A 115 12.95 24.16 8.95
N GLY A 116 12.85 24.07 9.23
CA GLY A 116 13.39 23.81 9.84
C GLY A 116 13.77 23.03 10.47
N GLU A 117 13.32 22.77 10.54
CA GLU A 117 13.55 22.08 10.78
C GLU A 117 14.47 21.78 10.53
N ASP A 118 14.37 22.50 10.48
CA ASP A 118 15.04 22.42 10.05
C ASP A 118 15.83 22.24 10.44
N VAL A 119 15.70 22.60 10.84
CA VAL A 119 16.29 22.59 10.99
C VAL A 119 16.93 22.24 11.66
N SER A 120 16.85 22.33 11.88
CA SER A 120 17.36 22.13 12.23
C SER A 120 17.84 21.96 12.76
N GLU A 121 17.70 22.42 12.93
CA GLU A 121 17.89 22.49 13.00
C GLU A 121 18.25 22.42 13.32
#